data_de575e9f06b8a96be039cf21d18c4710
#
_entry.id   de575e9f06b8a96be039cf21d18c4710
#
_cell.length_a   1.000
_cell.length_b   1.000
_cell.length_c   1.000
_cell.angle_alpha   90.00
_cell.angle_beta   90.00
_cell.angle_gamma   90.00
#
_symmetry.space_group_name_H-M   'P 1'
#
loop_
_entity.id
_entity.type
_entity.pdbx_description
1 polymer ?
#
loop_
_entity_poly.entity_id
_entity_poly.type
_entity_poly.pdbx_seq_one_letter_code
_entity_poly.pdbx_strand_id
1 'polypeptide(L)'
;MGHLVELAPPNVYDAKYVKWSIADLPILPERWQYLVSASTKKQFGILQKLMHRPDVDSLVNSCDSGREGELIFRLVYQQAGCKKPFSRLWLSSMEESAIREGFAHLKPSTEYDALYNAALCRERADWMVGINASRLFSCLYNQPLAVGRVMTPVLAMTVVREAAIAAFTPEKFYTVALTLADGGTASSKRFAQKADAELLLSKCRKEGRVTVQKMERKEKSESPPQLYDLTALQRDANRLLGFTAQQTLDYAQSLYEKRLITYPRTDSRFLTEDMAASLPGLVTDTGRALAVEEPFPIHVQQVINGSKVTDHHALLPTKSMANADLAALPAGEWNVLRLIAAR
;
A
#
# COMPACT_ATOMS: atom_id res chain seq x y z
N MET A 1 -1.76 -1.65 19.95
CA MET A 1 -0.83 -2.78 20.15
C MET A 1 -0.03 -2.87 18.85
N GLY A 2 1.27 -3.03 18.89
CA GLY A 2 2.11 -3.19 17.68
C GLY A 2 2.93 -4.48 17.81
N HIS A 3 3.94 -4.67 16.95
CA HIS A 3 4.87 -5.80 17.05
C HIS A 3 5.73 -5.67 18.31
N LEU A 4 5.28 -6.29 19.40
CA LEU A 4 5.98 -6.31 20.69
C LEU A 4 6.79 -7.59 20.87
N VAL A 5 6.45 -8.63 20.12
CA VAL A 5 7.02 -9.97 20.15
C VAL A 5 7.50 -10.32 18.76
N GLU A 6 8.68 -10.91 18.65
CA GLU A 6 9.35 -11.26 17.40
C GLU A 6 9.96 -12.67 17.47
N LEU A 7 10.21 -13.27 16.32
CA LEU A 7 10.94 -14.55 16.24
C LEU A 7 12.37 -14.36 16.75
N ALA A 8 12.81 -15.32 17.55
CA ALA A 8 14.16 -15.34 18.09
C ALA A 8 15.21 -15.40 16.95
N PRO A 9 16.31 -14.64 17.06
CA PRO A 9 17.41 -14.75 16.13
C PRO A 9 18.16 -16.09 16.31
N PRO A 10 18.91 -16.55 15.29
CA PRO A 10 19.55 -17.88 15.32
C PRO A 10 20.42 -18.17 16.53
N ASN A 11 21.14 -17.19 17.06
CA ASN A 11 22.00 -17.34 18.24
C ASN A 11 21.26 -17.66 19.55
N VAL A 12 19.96 -17.49 19.60
CA VAL A 12 19.12 -17.90 20.72
C VAL A 12 18.88 -19.40 20.72
N TYR A 13 18.86 -20.01 19.52
CA TYR A 13 18.70 -21.46 19.37
C TYR A 13 20.00 -22.21 19.69
N ASP A 14 21.14 -21.68 19.22
CA ASP A 14 22.46 -22.25 19.48
C ASP A 14 23.53 -21.16 19.36
N ALA A 15 24.45 -21.11 20.34
CA ALA A 15 25.55 -20.15 20.37
C ALA A 15 26.49 -20.23 19.15
N LYS A 16 26.60 -21.41 18.49
CA LYS A 16 27.37 -21.58 17.26
C LYS A 16 26.90 -20.63 16.12
N TYR A 17 25.62 -20.28 16.10
CA TYR A 17 25.05 -19.39 15.10
C TYR A 17 25.39 -17.91 15.28
N VAL A 18 26.17 -17.53 16.30
CA VAL A 18 26.72 -16.17 16.43
C VAL A 18 27.65 -15.87 15.25
N LYS A 19 28.54 -16.80 14.93
CA LYS A 19 29.42 -16.71 13.77
C LYS A 19 28.74 -17.35 12.56
N TRP A 20 28.76 -16.65 11.45
CA TRP A 20 28.14 -17.19 10.23
C TRP A 20 29.10 -18.17 9.55
N SER A 21 28.62 -19.35 9.28
CA SER A 21 29.35 -20.43 8.63
C SER A 21 28.43 -21.20 7.70
N ILE A 22 28.93 -21.59 6.51
CA ILE A 22 28.18 -22.43 5.56
C ILE A 22 27.93 -23.82 6.16
N ALA A 23 28.86 -24.33 6.99
CA ALA A 23 28.73 -25.65 7.61
C ALA A 23 27.55 -25.74 8.59
N ASP A 24 27.03 -24.63 9.06
CA ASP A 24 25.90 -24.57 9.99
C ASP A 24 24.54 -24.40 9.29
N LEU A 25 24.51 -24.40 7.96
CA LEU A 25 23.30 -24.24 7.17
C LEU A 25 22.77 -25.59 6.66
N PRO A 26 21.44 -25.77 6.55
CA PRO A 26 20.40 -24.79 6.89
C PRO A 26 20.07 -24.76 8.39
N ILE A 27 19.73 -23.59 8.91
CA ILE A 27 19.20 -23.42 10.25
C ILE A 27 17.69 -23.65 10.20
N LEU A 28 17.24 -24.76 10.79
CA LEU A 28 15.83 -25.18 10.79
C LEU A 28 15.41 -25.45 12.24
N PRO A 29 14.76 -24.49 12.92
CA PRO A 29 14.32 -24.69 14.30
C PRO A 29 13.24 -25.76 14.39
N GLU A 30 13.43 -26.76 15.24
CA GLU A 30 12.38 -27.77 15.57
C GLU A 30 11.25 -27.13 16.38
N ARG A 31 11.60 -26.21 17.30
CA ARG A 31 10.65 -25.44 18.11
C ARG A 31 10.92 -23.96 17.96
N TRP A 32 9.90 -23.24 17.52
CA TRP A 32 9.97 -21.80 17.34
C TRP A 32 9.98 -21.08 18.68
N GLN A 33 10.91 -20.16 18.86
CA GLN A 33 11.03 -19.31 20.03
C GLN A 33 10.67 -17.89 19.67
N TYR A 34 9.96 -17.23 20.58
CA TYR A 34 9.53 -15.84 20.44
C TYR A 34 10.08 -15.03 21.63
N LEU A 35 10.53 -13.83 21.33
CA LEU A 35 11.10 -12.91 22.31
C LEU A 35 10.33 -11.61 22.33
N VAL A 36 10.23 -11.02 23.52
CA VAL A 36 9.77 -9.63 23.64
C VAL A 36 10.90 -8.71 23.15
N SER A 37 10.62 -7.87 22.17
CA SER A 37 11.58 -6.92 21.64
C SER A 37 12.06 -5.96 22.73
N ALA A 38 13.37 -5.70 22.78
CA ALA A 38 13.98 -4.87 23.82
C ALA A 38 13.37 -3.46 23.87
N SER A 39 13.10 -2.88 22.71
CA SER A 39 12.51 -1.53 22.56
C SER A 39 11.06 -1.45 23.07
N THR A 40 10.33 -2.56 23.07
CA THR A 40 8.89 -2.59 23.40
C THR A 40 8.61 -3.25 24.75
N LYS A 41 9.64 -3.65 25.49
CA LYS A 41 9.54 -4.36 26.77
C LYS A 41 8.64 -3.65 27.80
N LYS A 42 8.71 -2.32 27.87
CA LYS A 42 7.88 -1.51 28.76
C LYS A 42 6.40 -1.67 28.41
N GLN A 43 6.06 -1.53 27.12
CA GLN A 43 4.67 -1.65 26.66
C GLN A 43 4.14 -3.07 26.81
N PHE A 44 4.97 -4.08 26.52
CA PHE A 44 4.61 -5.47 26.77
C PHE A 44 4.28 -5.73 28.25
N GLY A 45 5.11 -5.22 29.18
CA GLY A 45 4.88 -5.36 30.61
C GLY A 45 3.58 -4.71 31.10
N ILE A 46 3.17 -3.58 30.48
CA ILE A 46 1.87 -2.95 30.78
C ILE A 46 0.73 -3.87 30.34
N LEU A 47 0.77 -4.38 29.11
CA LEU A 47 -0.27 -5.27 28.59
C LEU A 47 -0.35 -6.57 29.40
N GLN A 48 0.80 -7.17 29.74
CA GLN A 48 0.85 -8.38 30.57
C GLN A 48 0.16 -8.16 31.93
N LYS A 49 0.45 -7.04 32.59
CA LYS A 49 -0.19 -6.70 33.88
C LYS A 49 -1.71 -6.52 33.71
N LEU A 50 -2.16 -5.83 32.66
CA LEU A 50 -3.58 -5.62 32.40
C LEU A 50 -4.31 -6.94 32.13
N MET A 51 -3.72 -7.82 31.30
CA MET A 51 -4.29 -9.13 30.99
C MET A 51 -4.46 -10.04 32.25
N HIS A 52 -3.60 -9.87 33.27
CA HIS A 52 -3.64 -10.68 34.50
C HIS A 52 -4.41 -10.04 35.63
N ARG A 53 -5.00 -8.87 35.46
CA ARG A 53 -5.81 -8.23 36.51
C ARG A 53 -6.97 -9.13 36.92
N PRO A 54 -7.27 -9.25 38.25
CA PRO A 54 -8.35 -10.13 38.72
C PRO A 54 -9.76 -9.67 38.32
N ASP A 55 -9.92 -8.36 38.06
CA ASP A 55 -11.17 -7.75 37.60
C ASP A 55 -11.38 -7.79 36.07
N VAL A 56 -10.53 -8.49 35.31
CA VAL A 56 -10.65 -8.73 33.89
C VAL A 56 -11.02 -10.20 33.66
N ASP A 57 -12.22 -10.48 33.18
CA ASP A 57 -12.71 -11.83 32.92
C ASP A 57 -12.37 -12.35 31.55
N SER A 58 -12.37 -11.46 30.54
CA SER A 58 -12.12 -11.78 29.13
C SER A 58 -11.40 -10.65 28.41
N LEU A 59 -10.89 -10.96 27.23
CA LEU A 59 -10.19 -10.00 26.37
C LEU A 59 -10.93 -9.86 25.03
N VAL A 60 -10.73 -8.71 24.38
CA VAL A 60 -11.19 -8.50 23.00
C VAL A 60 -9.99 -8.17 22.13
N ASN A 61 -9.73 -9.01 21.14
CA ASN A 61 -8.75 -8.70 20.10
C ASN A 61 -9.32 -7.65 19.15
N SER A 62 -8.91 -6.41 19.32
CA SER A 62 -9.29 -5.25 18.50
C SER A 62 -8.11 -4.76 17.64
N CYS A 63 -7.13 -5.62 17.35
CA CYS A 63 -6.09 -5.32 16.37
C CYS A 63 -6.69 -5.31 14.95
N ASP A 64 -5.92 -4.79 13.99
CA ASP A 64 -6.37 -4.68 12.60
C ASP A 64 -7.08 -5.93 12.09
N SER A 65 -8.11 -5.75 11.29
CA SER A 65 -8.96 -6.82 10.77
C SER A 65 -8.28 -7.55 9.62
N GLY A 66 -7.22 -8.28 9.94
CA GLY A 66 -6.41 -9.02 9.01
C GLY A 66 -5.51 -10.03 9.72
N ARG A 67 -4.77 -10.82 8.93
CA ARG A 67 -3.86 -11.84 9.48
C ARG A 67 -2.77 -11.24 10.37
N GLU A 68 -2.30 -10.03 10.08
CA GLU A 68 -1.25 -9.35 10.84
C GLU A 68 -1.73 -8.96 12.23
N GLY A 69 -2.93 -8.37 12.33
CA GLY A 69 -3.53 -8.03 13.62
C GLY A 69 -3.82 -9.25 14.46
N GLU A 70 -4.21 -10.37 13.83
CA GLU A 70 -4.41 -11.65 14.53
C GLU A 70 -3.08 -12.19 15.08
N LEU A 71 -2.00 -12.13 14.29
CA LEU A 71 -0.66 -12.56 14.71
C LEU A 71 -0.16 -11.70 15.89
N ILE A 72 -0.21 -10.37 15.75
CA ILE A 72 0.26 -9.45 16.79
C ILE A 72 -0.43 -9.72 18.14
N PHE A 73 -1.76 -9.84 18.13
CA PHE A 73 -2.49 -10.10 19.38
C PHE A 73 -2.11 -11.44 19.99
N ARG A 74 -2.14 -12.53 19.22
CA ARG A 74 -1.92 -13.89 19.73
C ARG A 74 -0.48 -14.10 20.21
N LEU A 75 0.51 -13.52 19.54
CA LEU A 75 1.89 -13.59 20.02
C LEU A 75 2.05 -12.88 21.38
N VAL A 76 1.45 -11.70 21.55
CA VAL A 76 1.47 -10.98 22.84
C VAL A 76 0.72 -11.75 23.90
N TYR A 77 -0.47 -12.28 23.58
CA TYR A 77 -1.29 -13.08 24.49
C TYR A 77 -0.57 -14.34 24.99
N GLN A 78 0.05 -15.09 24.06
CA GLN A 78 0.82 -16.30 24.38
C GLN A 78 2.07 -15.98 25.19
N GLN A 79 2.84 -14.97 24.77
CA GLN A 79 4.07 -14.56 25.45
C GLN A 79 3.79 -13.97 26.84
N ALA A 80 2.64 -13.34 27.03
CA ALA A 80 2.18 -12.90 28.36
C ALA A 80 1.78 -14.06 29.28
N GLY A 81 1.57 -15.26 28.75
CA GLY A 81 1.09 -16.41 29.51
C GLY A 81 -0.38 -16.28 29.93
N CYS A 82 -1.16 -15.44 29.25
CA CYS A 82 -2.57 -15.25 29.56
C CYS A 82 -3.39 -16.48 29.14
N LYS A 83 -4.36 -16.88 29.97
CA LYS A 83 -5.27 -18.02 29.74
C LYS A 83 -6.74 -17.61 29.71
N LYS A 84 -7.04 -16.32 29.84
CA LYS A 84 -8.41 -15.84 29.85
C LYS A 84 -9.02 -15.97 28.45
N PRO A 85 -10.32 -16.23 28.33
CA PRO A 85 -10.97 -16.29 27.03
C PRO A 85 -10.85 -14.96 26.31
N PHE A 86 -10.81 -15.00 24.97
CA PHE A 86 -10.87 -13.79 24.17
C PHE A 86 -11.76 -13.95 22.96
N SER A 87 -12.35 -12.84 22.55
CA SER A 87 -13.17 -12.70 21.35
C SER A 87 -12.50 -11.80 20.33
N ARG A 88 -12.95 -11.85 19.11
CA ARG A 88 -12.47 -11.04 18.01
C ARG A 88 -13.47 -9.94 17.65
N LEU A 89 -13.02 -8.70 17.69
CA LEU A 89 -13.68 -7.56 17.07
C LEU A 89 -13.15 -7.41 15.65
N TRP A 90 -14.03 -7.57 14.65
CA TRP A 90 -13.67 -7.43 13.25
C TRP A 90 -14.35 -6.19 12.68
N LEU A 91 -13.55 -5.21 12.24
CA LEU A 91 -14.04 -3.94 11.71
C LEU A 91 -13.43 -3.70 10.33
N SER A 92 -14.25 -3.35 9.35
CA SER A 92 -13.82 -2.86 8.03
C SER A 92 -13.81 -1.33 7.95
N SER A 93 -14.48 -0.68 8.89
CA SER A 93 -14.58 0.78 8.99
C SER A 93 -14.42 1.24 10.44
N MET A 94 -13.90 2.45 10.65
CA MET A 94 -13.76 3.09 11.96
C MET A 94 -14.89 4.09 12.26
N GLU A 95 -15.99 4.02 11.49
CA GLU A 95 -17.21 4.78 11.79
C GLU A 95 -17.83 4.30 13.12
N GLU A 96 -18.42 5.21 13.88
CA GLU A 96 -18.98 4.90 15.20
C GLU A 96 -20.05 3.80 15.15
N SER A 97 -20.89 3.80 14.11
CA SER A 97 -21.91 2.78 13.87
C SER A 97 -21.28 1.38 13.69
N ALA A 98 -20.24 1.28 12.85
CA ALA A 98 -19.54 0.01 12.61
C ALA A 98 -18.85 -0.50 13.87
N ILE A 99 -18.25 0.40 14.68
CA ILE A 99 -17.64 0.02 15.96
C ILE A 99 -18.68 -0.51 16.94
N ARG A 100 -19.83 0.18 17.10
CA ARG A 100 -20.93 -0.26 18.00
C ARG A 100 -21.49 -1.62 17.56
N GLU A 101 -21.74 -1.79 16.28
CA GLU A 101 -22.22 -3.05 15.71
C GLU A 101 -21.18 -4.17 15.90
N GLY A 102 -19.91 -3.90 15.65
CA GLY A 102 -18.84 -4.87 15.83
C GLY A 102 -18.73 -5.36 17.30
N PHE A 103 -18.88 -4.47 18.27
CA PHE A 103 -18.92 -4.86 19.69
C PHE A 103 -20.18 -5.64 20.06
N ALA A 104 -21.31 -5.39 19.40
CA ALA A 104 -22.53 -6.17 19.60
C ALA A 104 -22.42 -7.59 18.99
N HIS A 105 -21.50 -7.79 18.01
CA HIS A 105 -21.36 -9.04 17.27
C HIS A 105 -19.92 -9.59 17.34
N LEU A 106 -19.34 -9.59 18.56
CA LEU A 106 -18.02 -10.19 18.78
C LEU A 106 -18.01 -11.67 18.39
N LYS A 107 -16.98 -12.09 17.68
CA LYS A 107 -16.85 -13.47 17.21
C LYS A 107 -15.90 -14.28 18.08
N PRO A 108 -16.13 -15.60 18.21
CA PRO A 108 -15.21 -16.48 18.91
C PRO A 108 -13.81 -16.44 18.28
N SER A 109 -12.78 -16.45 19.09
CA SER A 109 -11.37 -16.44 18.62
C SER A 109 -11.03 -17.62 17.72
N THR A 110 -11.71 -18.75 17.89
CA THR A 110 -11.47 -19.99 17.13
C THR A 110 -11.82 -19.87 15.65
N GLU A 111 -12.73 -18.98 15.28
CA GLU A 111 -13.04 -18.71 13.87
C GLU A 111 -11.84 -18.17 13.08
N TYR A 112 -10.84 -17.62 13.79
CA TYR A 112 -9.65 -16.98 13.21
C TYR A 112 -8.37 -17.80 13.34
N ASP A 113 -8.47 -19.08 13.74
CA ASP A 113 -7.30 -19.96 13.89
C ASP A 113 -6.59 -20.20 12.55
N ALA A 114 -7.34 -20.39 11.48
CA ALA A 114 -6.77 -20.54 10.14
C ALA A 114 -6.01 -19.28 9.69
N LEU A 115 -6.56 -18.08 9.99
CA LEU A 115 -5.93 -16.81 9.67
C LEU A 115 -4.63 -16.63 10.46
N TYR A 116 -4.64 -16.95 11.76
CA TYR A 116 -3.44 -16.95 12.60
C TYR A 116 -2.37 -17.91 12.08
N ASN A 117 -2.75 -19.13 11.76
CA ASN A 117 -1.83 -20.12 11.21
C ASN A 117 -1.22 -19.69 9.88
N ALA A 118 -1.99 -19.05 9.00
CA ALA A 118 -1.48 -18.48 7.77
C ALA A 118 -0.42 -17.39 8.02
N ALA A 119 -0.64 -16.53 9.02
CA ALA A 119 0.32 -15.51 9.42
C ALA A 119 1.61 -16.13 10.01
N LEU A 120 1.47 -17.14 10.88
CA LEU A 120 2.61 -17.89 11.43
C LEU A 120 3.45 -18.57 10.33
N CYS A 121 2.79 -19.24 9.38
CA CYS A 121 3.48 -19.90 8.27
C CYS A 121 4.29 -18.89 7.47
N ARG A 122 3.71 -17.73 7.18
CA ARG A 122 4.39 -16.65 6.45
C ARG A 122 5.60 -16.13 7.23
N GLU A 123 5.44 -15.79 8.50
CA GLU A 123 6.50 -15.25 9.35
C GLU A 123 7.68 -16.23 9.44
N ARG A 124 7.39 -17.51 9.68
CA ARG A 124 8.40 -18.57 9.77
C ARG A 124 9.09 -18.83 8.44
N ALA A 125 8.36 -18.83 7.33
CA ALA A 125 8.94 -18.96 5.99
C ALA A 125 9.86 -17.78 5.65
N ASP A 126 9.43 -16.55 5.94
CA ASP A 126 10.23 -15.34 5.75
C ASP A 126 11.52 -15.40 6.60
N TRP A 127 11.44 -15.88 7.84
CA TRP A 127 12.60 -16.08 8.71
C TRP A 127 13.55 -17.16 8.15
N MET A 128 13.02 -18.34 7.80
CA MET A 128 13.85 -19.46 7.28
C MET A 128 14.58 -19.06 6.00
N VAL A 129 13.87 -18.49 5.03
CA VAL A 129 14.46 -18.08 3.77
C VAL A 129 15.43 -16.92 3.99
N GLY A 130 15.01 -15.88 4.71
CA GLY A 130 15.81 -14.69 4.95
C GLY A 130 17.12 -15.00 5.67
N ILE A 131 17.07 -15.75 6.76
CA ILE A 131 18.25 -16.09 7.57
C ILE A 131 19.22 -16.99 6.80
N ASN A 132 18.73 -18.09 6.24
CA ASN A 132 19.58 -19.07 5.58
C ASN A 132 20.21 -18.54 4.30
N ALA A 133 19.42 -17.89 3.45
CA ALA A 133 19.94 -17.33 2.21
C ALA A 133 20.87 -16.15 2.44
N SER A 134 20.54 -15.24 3.37
CA SER A 134 21.44 -14.12 3.70
C SER A 134 22.81 -14.61 4.20
N ARG A 135 22.81 -15.60 5.10
CA ARG A 135 24.06 -16.19 5.61
C ARG A 135 24.84 -16.91 4.51
N LEU A 136 24.17 -17.73 3.70
CA LEU A 136 24.79 -18.44 2.60
C LEU A 136 25.50 -17.50 1.65
N PHE A 137 24.77 -16.52 1.10
CA PHE A 137 25.36 -15.58 0.14
C PHE A 137 26.42 -14.68 0.79
N SER A 138 26.23 -14.25 2.03
CA SER A 138 27.25 -13.47 2.73
C SER A 138 28.54 -14.23 2.94
N CYS A 139 28.48 -15.53 3.27
CA CYS A 139 29.67 -16.37 3.40
C CYS A 139 30.32 -16.67 2.04
N LEU A 140 29.52 -16.95 1.00
CA LEU A 140 30.05 -17.23 -0.35
C LEU A 140 30.79 -16.05 -0.96
N TYR A 141 30.25 -14.85 -0.78
CA TYR A 141 30.82 -13.62 -1.37
C TYR A 141 31.68 -12.80 -0.40
N ASN A 142 31.86 -13.29 0.83
CA ASN A 142 32.62 -12.64 1.89
C ASN A 142 32.25 -11.16 2.10
N GLN A 143 30.95 -10.88 2.05
CA GLN A 143 30.39 -9.53 2.30
C GLN A 143 28.94 -9.64 2.79
N PRO A 144 28.42 -8.68 3.56
CA PRO A 144 27.05 -8.70 4.02
C PRO A 144 26.06 -8.61 2.84
N LEU A 145 25.32 -9.68 2.58
CA LEU A 145 24.27 -9.75 1.56
C LEU A 145 22.96 -10.16 2.21
N ALA A 146 21.98 -9.25 2.16
CA ALA A 146 20.66 -9.51 2.68
C ALA A 146 19.75 -10.09 1.59
N VAL A 147 19.05 -11.17 1.93
CA VAL A 147 18.01 -11.78 1.08
C VAL A 147 16.68 -11.66 1.76
N GLY A 148 15.67 -11.24 1.02
CA GLY A 148 14.31 -11.09 1.54
C GLY A 148 13.26 -11.20 0.45
N ARG A 149 12.09 -11.63 0.84
CA ARG A 149 10.96 -11.93 -0.05
C ARG A 149 10.52 -10.76 -0.93
N VAL A 150 10.70 -9.54 -0.47
CA VAL A 150 10.34 -8.33 -1.23
C VAL A 150 11.57 -7.67 -1.86
N MET A 151 12.61 -7.44 -1.06
CA MET A 151 13.78 -6.68 -1.51
C MET A 151 14.54 -7.39 -2.65
N THR A 152 14.68 -8.72 -2.58
CA THR A 152 15.45 -9.48 -3.59
C THR A 152 14.75 -9.51 -4.95
N PRO A 153 13.44 -9.80 -5.07
CA PRO A 153 12.75 -9.68 -6.35
C PRO A 153 12.75 -8.26 -6.92
N VAL A 154 12.60 -7.23 -6.08
CA VAL A 154 12.66 -5.83 -6.55
C VAL A 154 14.04 -5.50 -7.09
N LEU A 155 15.10 -5.92 -6.40
CA LEU A 155 16.47 -5.75 -6.90
C LEU A 155 16.68 -6.49 -8.23
N ALA A 156 16.20 -7.75 -8.34
CA ALA A 156 16.29 -8.51 -9.58
C ALA A 156 15.58 -7.81 -10.74
N MET A 157 14.36 -7.29 -10.51
CA MET A 157 13.64 -6.52 -11.53
C MET A 157 14.41 -5.26 -11.96
N THR A 158 15.04 -4.56 -11.02
CA THR A 158 15.87 -3.39 -11.30
C THR A 158 17.10 -3.77 -12.15
N VAL A 159 17.80 -4.83 -11.77
CA VAL A 159 18.98 -5.33 -12.54
C VAL A 159 18.60 -5.75 -13.96
N VAL A 160 17.49 -6.47 -14.12
CA VAL A 160 16.97 -6.86 -15.45
C VAL A 160 16.63 -5.61 -16.29
N ARG A 161 16.02 -4.61 -15.66
CA ARG A 161 15.71 -3.35 -16.36
C ARG A 161 16.94 -2.57 -16.78
N GLU A 162 17.92 -2.45 -15.90
CA GLU A 162 19.22 -1.83 -16.22
C GLU A 162 19.96 -2.55 -17.36
N ALA A 163 19.97 -3.88 -17.31
CA ALA A 163 20.56 -4.68 -18.39
C ALA A 163 19.83 -4.45 -19.75
N ALA A 164 18.50 -4.36 -19.72
CA ALA A 164 17.74 -4.06 -20.93
C ALA A 164 18.01 -2.63 -21.46
N ILE A 165 18.23 -1.66 -20.58
CA ILE A 165 18.62 -0.29 -20.95
C ILE A 165 20.01 -0.29 -21.56
N ALA A 166 20.98 -0.99 -20.95
CA ALA A 166 22.36 -1.07 -21.44
C ALA A 166 22.45 -1.79 -22.79
N ALA A 167 21.60 -2.80 -23.02
CA ALA A 167 21.52 -3.55 -24.28
C ALA A 167 20.64 -2.87 -25.34
N PHE A 168 20.05 -1.72 -25.03
CA PHE A 168 19.12 -1.06 -25.96
C PHE A 168 19.84 -0.57 -27.21
N THR A 169 19.39 -1.08 -28.35
CA THR A 169 19.88 -0.64 -29.67
C THR A 169 18.80 0.24 -30.31
N PRO A 170 19.08 1.53 -30.55
CA PRO A 170 18.11 2.42 -31.18
C PRO A 170 17.83 2.00 -32.62
N GLU A 171 16.56 1.83 -32.95
CA GLU A 171 16.10 1.62 -34.31
C GLU A 171 15.62 2.94 -34.91
N LYS A 172 16.16 3.29 -36.07
CA LYS A 172 15.70 4.47 -36.82
C LYS A 172 14.45 4.13 -37.60
N PHE A 173 13.48 5.01 -37.53
CA PHE A 173 12.30 4.98 -38.41
C PHE A 173 12.07 6.36 -38.99
N TYR A 174 11.30 6.42 -40.06
CA TYR A 174 11.01 7.64 -40.78
C TYR A 174 9.50 7.82 -40.89
N THR A 175 9.02 9.06 -40.77
CA THR A 175 7.62 9.43 -41.00
C THR A 175 7.57 10.63 -41.90
N VAL A 176 6.52 10.75 -42.71
CA VAL A 176 6.19 11.95 -43.47
C VAL A 176 5.12 12.69 -42.68
N ALA A 177 5.39 13.94 -42.34
CA ALA A 177 4.43 14.84 -41.72
C ALA A 177 4.06 15.94 -42.71
N LEU A 178 2.76 16.24 -42.81
CA LEU A 178 2.21 17.31 -43.64
C LEU A 178 1.58 18.35 -42.73
N THR A 179 1.83 19.60 -43.05
CA THR A 179 1.09 20.73 -42.46
C THR A 179 0.13 21.26 -43.54
N LEU A 180 -1.15 21.28 -43.22
CA LEU A 180 -2.22 21.74 -44.12
C LEU A 180 -2.40 23.25 -43.98
N ALA A 181 -3.02 23.85 -44.98
CA ALA A 181 -3.22 25.31 -45.04
C ALA A 181 -4.11 25.85 -43.89
N ASP A 182 -4.98 25.02 -43.33
CA ASP A 182 -5.84 25.33 -42.20
C ASP A 182 -5.14 25.14 -40.83
N GLY A 183 -3.85 24.78 -40.84
CA GLY A 183 -3.08 24.47 -39.63
C GLY A 183 -3.21 23.03 -39.17
N GLY A 184 -4.01 22.20 -39.81
CA GLY A 184 -4.11 20.78 -39.52
C GLY A 184 -2.81 20.03 -39.85
N THR A 185 -2.57 18.92 -39.20
CA THR A 185 -1.39 18.06 -39.44
C THR A 185 -1.81 16.64 -39.77
N ALA A 186 -1.09 16.03 -40.71
CA ALA A 186 -1.26 14.63 -41.06
C ALA A 186 0.09 13.91 -40.99
N SER A 187 0.12 12.70 -40.45
CA SER A 187 1.35 11.91 -40.36
C SER A 187 1.16 10.53 -40.99
N SER A 188 2.18 10.09 -41.71
CA SER A 188 2.21 8.73 -42.26
C SER A 188 2.41 7.68 -41.18
N LYS A 189 2.24 6.40 -41.53
CA LYS A 189 2.82 5.29 -40.77
C LYS A 189 4.34 5.40 -40.73
N ARG A 190 4.96 4.66 -39.79
CA ARG A 190 6.43 4.55 -39.74
C ARG A 190 6.97 3.71 -40.86
N PHE A 191 8.06 4.15 -41.47
CA PHE A 191 8.83 3.44 -42.48
C PHE A 191 10.17 3.02 -41.87
N ALA A 192 10.60 1.80 -42.12
CA ALA A 192 11.92 1.33 -41.71
C ALA A 192 13.02 1.90 -42.60
N GLN A 193 12.72 2.11 -43.89
CA GLN A 193 13.66 2.63 -44.88
C GLN A 193 13.37 4.10 -45.19
N LYS A 194 14.42 4.91 -45.27
CA LYS A 194 14.35 6.34 -45.61
C LYS A 194 13.78 6.55 -47.00
N ALA A 195 14.18 5.71 -47.97
CA ALA A 195 13.74 5.78 -49.34
C ALA A 195 12.21 5.69 -49.51
N ASP A 196 11.55 4.84 -48.72
CA ASP A 196 10.08 4.70 -48.77
C ASP A 196 9.38 5.97 -48.28
N ALA A 197 9.91 6.61 -47.24
CA ALA A 197 9.40 7.88 -46.76
C ALA A 197 9.64 9.01 -47.78
N GLU A 198 10.81 9.07 -48.40
CA GLU A 198 11.15 10.06 -49.46
C GLU A 198 10.27 9.89 -50.70
N LEU A 199 9.96 8.64 -51.08
CA LEU A 199 9.04 8.36 -52.17
C LEU A 199 7.64 8.92 -51.89
N LEU A 200 7.11 8.68 -50.67
CA LEU A 200 5.83 9.23 -50.26
C LEU A 200 5.86 10.76 -50.23
N LEU A 201 6.93 11.36 -49.67
CA LEU A 201 7.10 12.81 -49.60
C LEU A 201 7.10 13.44 -51.01
N SER A 202 7.79 12.82 -51.97
CA SER A 202 7.85 13.27 -53.38
C SER A 202 6.48 13.24 -54.06
N LYS A 203 5.69 12.18 -53.79
CA LYS A 203 4.30 12.10 -54.25
C LYS A 203 3.44 13.21 -53.68
N CYS A 204 3.49 13.43 -52.36
CA CYS A 204 2.73 14.49 -51.68
C CYS A 204 3.08 15.88 -52.27
N ARG A 205 4.37 16.14 -52.47
CA ARG A 205 4.82 17.43 -53.09
C ARG A 205 4.33 17.62 -54.53
N LYS A 206 4.33 16.55 -55.33
CA LYS A 206 3.85 16.59 -56.70
C LYS A 206 2.35 16.81 -56.80
N GLU A 207 1.57 16.14 -55.94
CA GLU A 207 0.11 16.25 -55.88
C GLU A 207 -0.36 17.60 -55.32
N GLY A 208 0.37 18.18 -54.37
CA GLY A 208 0.07 19.47 -53.73
C GLY A 208 -1.25 19.51 -52.95
N ARG A 209 -1.96 18.39 -52.86
CA ARG A 209 -3.25 18.25 -52.15
C ARG A 209 -3.40 16.87 -51.54
N VAL A 210 -4.22 16.76 -50.50
CA VAL A 210 -4.63 15.52 -49.88
C VAL A 210 -6.15 15.46 -49.82
N THR A 211 -6.70 14.24 -49.88
CA THR A 211 -8.14 14.00 -49.76
C THR A 211 -8.44 13.18 -48.55
N VAL A 212 -9.35 13.67 -47.69
CA VAL A 212 -9.82 12.90 -46.55
C VAL A 212 -10.69 11.75 -47.08
N GLN A 213 -10.20 10.53 -46.91
CA GLN A 213 -10.89 9.31 -47.32
C GLN A 213 -11.99 8.90 -46.36
N LYS A 214 -11.74 9.10 -45.05
CA LYS A 214 -12.62 8.69 -43.97
C LYS A 214 -12.49 9.63 -42.79
N MET A 215 -13.61 10.02 -42.21
CA MET A 215 -13.68 10.74 -40.96
C MET A 215 -14.46 9.89 -39.95
N GLU A 216 -13.84 9.61 -38.82
CA GLU A 216 -14.49 8.93 -37.69
C GLU A 216 -14.53 9.88 -36.49
N ARG A 217 -15.72 10.11 -35.97
CA ARG A 217 -15.92 10.79 -34.70
C ARG A 217 -16.31 9.74 -33.66
N LYS A 218 -15.50 9.57 -32.64
CA LYS A 218 -15.76 8.64 -31.51
C LYS A 218 -15.87 9.44 -30.23
N GLU A 219 -16.97 9.27 -29.55
CA GLU A 219 -17.10 9.75 -28.17
C GLU A 219 -16.38 8.76 -27.25
N LYS A 220 -15.53 9.28 -26.41
CA LYS A 220 -14.87 8.52 -25.35
C LYS A 220 -15.36 9.04 -24.02
N SER A 221 -15.79 8.13 -23.17
CA SER A 221 -16.08 8.42 -21.78
C SER A 221 -14.86 7.98 -20.94
N GLU A 222 -14.32 8.88 -20.16
CA GLU A 222 -13.27 8.57 -19.19
C GLU A 222 -13.88 8.59 -17.80
N SER A 223 -13.73 7.48 -17.09
CA SER A 223 -14.15 7.42 -15.70
C SER A 223 -13.23 8.30 -14.83
N PRO A 224 -13.77 8.93 -13.78
CA PRO A 224 -12.94 9.63 -12.82
C PRO A 224 -11.93 8.67 -12.18
N PRO A 225 -10.78 9.18 -11.73
CA PRO A 225 -9.80 8.33 -11.08
C PRO A 225 -10.38 7.73 -9.79
N GLN A 226 -10.00 6.48 -9.50
CA GLN A 226 -10.38 5.79 -8.26
C GLN A 226 -9.78 6.50 -7.05
N LEU A 227 -10.35 6.30 -5.87
CA LEU A 227 -9.80 6.77 -4.61
C LEU A 227 -8.36 6.28 -4.40
N TYR A 228 -7.63 6.88 -3.49
CA TYR A 228 -6.26 6.51 -3.21
C TYR A 228 -6.16 5.25 -2.34
N ASP A 229 -5.32 4.31 -2.78
CA ASP A 229 -4.51 3.46 -1.93
C ASP A 229 -3.19 4.17 -1.60
N LEU A 230 -2.38 3.61 -0.71
CA LEU A 230 -1.07 4.21 -0.38
C LEU A 230 -0.16 4.35 -1.60
N THR A 231 -0.11 3.33 -2.45
CA THR A 231 0.78 3.31 -3.62
C THR A 231 0.40 4.38 -4.64
N ALA A 232 -0.89 4.54 -4.92
CA ALA A 232 -1.36 5.58 -5.83
C ALA A 232 -1.10 6.99 -5.26
N LEU A 233 -1.31 7.18 -3.95
CA LEU A 233 -0.98 8.43 -3.28
C LEU A 233 0.52 8.74 -3.39
N GLN A 234 1.39 7.77 -3.11
CA GLN A 234 2.85 7.94 -3.22
C GLN A 234 3.29 8.30 -4.64
N ARG A 235 2.71 7.65 -5.65
CA ARG A 235 3.00 7.95 -7.06
C ARG A 235 2.58 9.36 -7.47
N ASP A 236 1.39 9.79 -7.06
CA ASP A 236 0.91 11.13 -7.39
C ASP A 236 1.62 12.21 -6.58
N ALA A 237 1.91 11.97 -5.30
CA ALA A 237 2.73 12.86 -4.48
C ALA A 237 4.15 13.03 -5.05
N ASN A 238 4.76 11.96 -5.54
CA ASN A 238 6.06 12.04 -6.20
C ASN A 238 5.97 12.84 -7.51
N ARG A 239 4.99 12.53 -8.37
CA ARG A 239 4.83 13.18 -9.66
C ARG A 239 4.49 14.67 -9.56
N LEU A 240 3.63 15.06 -8.61
CA LEU A 240 3.08 16.41 -8.50
C LEU A 240 3.86 17.30 -7.52
N LEU A 241 4.45 16.71 -6.49
CA LEU A 241 5.07 17.42 -5.37
C LEU A 241 6.55 17.08 -5.18
N GLY A 242 7.08 16.08 -5.88
CA GLY A 242 8.47 15.63 -5.75
C GLY A 242 8.76 14.87 -4.45
N PHE A 243 7.74 14.45 -3.69
CA PHE A 243 7.94 13.73 -2.44
C PHE A 243 8.41 12.29 -2.70
N THR A 244 9.29 11.79 -1.84
CA THR A 244 9.63 10.38 -1.82
C THR A 244 8.45 9.55 -1.28
N ALA A 245 8.44 8.23 -1.54
CA ALA A 245 7.45 7.33 -0.99
C ALA A 245 7.44 7.36 0.55
N GLN A 246 8.62 7.45 1.19
CA GLN A 246 8.74 7.53 2.64
C GLN A 246 8.17 8.84 3.18
N GLN A 247 8.53 9.99 2.61
CA GLN A 247 7.98 11.29 3.02
C GLN A 247 6.45 11.32 2.91
N THR A 248 5.91 10.78 1.82
CA THR A 248 4.45 10.70 1.64
C THR A 248 3.79 9.84 2.72
N LEU A 249 4.41 8.71 3.08
CA LEU A 249 3.91 7.86 4.15
C LEU A 249 4.00 8.55 5.52
N ASP A 250 5.10 9.24 5.81
CA ASP A 250 5.30 9.94 7.09
C ASP A 250 4.27 11.06 7.27
N TYR A 251 4.00 11.84 6.22
CA TYR A 251 2.94 12.87 6.23
C TYR A 251 1.55 12.26 6.39
N ALA A 252 1.25 11.18 5.66
CA ALA A 252 -0.02 10.49 5.77
C ALA A 252 -0.20 9.86 7.17
N GLN A 253 0.86 9.31 7.76
CA GLN A 253 0.84 8.76 9.11
C GLN A 253 0.55 9.86 10.14
N SER A 254 1.21 11.02 10.03
CA SER A 254 0.96 12.17 10.91
C SER A 254 -0.48 12.70 10.78
N LEU A 255 -1.02 12.79 9.56
CA LEU A 255 -2.42 13.16 9.33
C LEU A 255 -3.40 12.18 9.95
N TYR A 256 -3.11 10.88 9.87
CA TYR A 256 -3.90 9.84 10.52
C TYR A 256 -3.88 9.96 12.05
N GLU A 257 -2.72 10.19 12.65
CA GLU A 257 -2.58 10.40 14.10
C GLU A 257 -3.32 11.66 14.58
N LYS A 258 -3.39 12.69 13.73
CA LYS A 258 -4.23 13.88 13.92
C LYS A 258 -5.71 13.63 13.62
N ARG A 259 -6.08 12.43 13.20
CA ARG A 259 -7.45 12.04 12.82
C ARG A 259 -8.03 12.84 11.64
N LEU A 260 -7.19 13.31 10.74
CA LEU A 260 -7.63 14.08 9.56
C LEU A 260 -7.88 13.20 8.35
N ILE A 261 -7.25 12.03 8.28
CA ILE A 261 -7.47 11.02 7.23
C ILE A 261 -7.69 9.64 7.85
N THR A 262 -8.18 8.70 7.04
CA THR A 262 -8.27 7.28 7.38
C THR A 262 -6.91 6.61 7.35
N TYR A 263 -6.81 5.33 7.75
CA TYR A 263 -5.54 4.62 7.91
C TYR A 263 -4.74 4.57 6.60
N PRO A 264 -3.48 5.05 6.58
CA PRO A 264 -2.76 5.27 5.33
C PRO A 264 -2.21 4.00 4.67
N ARG A 265 -1.98 2.91 5.42
CA ARG A 265 -1.45 1.67 4.85
C ARG A 265 -2.57 0.78 4.34
N THR A 266 -3.25 1.23 3.31
CA THR A 266 -4.30 0.49 2.62
C THR A 266 -3.89 0.17 1.19
N ASP A 267 -4.33 -0.98 0.69
CA ASP A 267 -4.21 -1.43 -0.69
C ASP A 267 -5.53 -1.31 -1.45
N SER A 268 -6.61 -0.95 -0.76
CA SER A 268 -7.92 -0.76 -1.38
C SER A 268 -8.10 0.66 -1.93
N ARG A 269 -8.83 0.74 -3.03
CA ARG A 269 -9.31 1.98 -3.68
C ARG A 269 -10.82 2.11 -3.62
N PHE A 270 -11.45 1.29 -2.80
CA PHE A 270 -12.89 1.21 -2.64
C PHE A 270 -13.27 1.37 -1.18
N LEU A 271 -14.55 1.64 -0.97
CA LEU A 271 -15.18 1.80 0.33
C LEU A 271 -16.18 0.68 0.56
N THR A 272 -16.57 0.49 1.80
CA THR A 272 -17.57 -0.48 2.21
C THR A 272 -18.98 0.09 2.13
N GLU A 273 -19.98 -0.77 2.05
CA GLU A 273 -21.40 -0.42 1.86
C GLU A 273 -21.96 0.44 3.01
N ASP A 274 -21.51 0.19 4.24
CA ASP A 274 -21.89 0.95 5.45
C ASP A 274 -21.49 2.44 5.38
N MET A 275 -20.46 2.76 4.62
CA MET A 275 -19.98 4.13 4.44
C MET A 275 -20.84 4.96 3.46
N ALA A 276 -21.64 4.32 2.62
CA ALA A 276 -22.35 4.98 1.52
C ALA A 276 -23.23 6.14 1.99
N ALA A 277 -23.93 5.98 3.12
CA ALA A 277 -24.83 7.01 3.66
C ALA A 277 -24.08 8.26 4.20
N SER A 278 -22.85 8.10 4.66
CA SER A 278 -22.05 9.19 5.25
C SER A 278 -21.25 10.00 4.23
N LEU A 279 -20.99 9.44 3.04
CA LEU A 279 -20.15 10.06 2.01
C LEU A 279 -20.64 11.43 1.53
N PRO A 280 -21.92 11.67 1.21
CA PRO A 280 -22.35 13.00 0.74
C PRO A 280 -22.06 14.11 1.74
N GLY A 281 -22.27 13.84 3.03
CA GLY A 281 -21.93 14.78 4.10
C GLY A 281 -20.42 15.02 4.19
N LEU A 282 -19.63 13.96 4.15
CA LEU A 282 -18.17 14.05 4.18
C LEU A 282 -17.61 14.87 3.03
N VAL A 283 -18.12 14.65 1.80
CA VAL A 283 -17.68 15.41 0.61
C VAL A 283 -18.04 16.88 0.76
N THR A 284 -19.24 17.21 1.24
CA THR A 284 -19.66 18.60 1.48
C THR A 284 -18.79 19.28 2.52
N ASP A 285 -18.50 18.61 3.65
CA ASP A 285 -17.66 19.15 4.71
C ASP A 285 -16.21 19.34 4.26
N THR A 286 -15.68 18.39 3.48
CA THR A 286 -14.36 18.47 2.88
C THR A 286 -14.27 19.62 1.88
N GLY A 287 -15.27 19.77 1.01
CA GLY A 287 -15.34 20.87 0.05
C GLY A 287 -15.33 22.24 0.76
N ARG A 288 -16.14 22.37 1.82
CA ARG A 288 -16.16 23.60 2.63
C ARG A 288 -14.81 23.88 3.30
N ALA A 289 -14.15 22.87 3.87
CA ALA A 289 -12.85 22.99 4.51
C ALA A 289 -11.73 23.40 3.52
N LEU A 290 -11.88 23.04 2.24
CA LEU A 290 -10.97 23.41 1.15
C LEU A 290 -11.39 24.68 0.40
N ALA A 291 -12.44 25.36 0.83
CA ALA A 291 -13.02 26.54 0.17
C ALA A 291 -13.42 26.26 -1.30
N VAL A 292 -13.97 25.09 -1.58
CA VAL A 292 -14.56 24.75 -2.87
C VAL A 292 -16.01 25.25 -2.86
N GLU A 293 -16.31 26.25 -3.70
CA GLU A 293 -17.62 26.93 -3.69
C GLU A 293 -18.64 26.27 -4.60
N GLU A 294 -18.22 25.57 -5.65
CA GLU A 294 -19.14 24.97 -6.62
C GLU A 294 -19.62 23.57 -6.19
N PRO A 295 -20.94 23.32 -6.23
CA PRO A 295 -21.46 21.98 -6.00
C PRO A 295 -21.08 21.06 -7.18
N PHE A 296 -20.56 19.89 -6.87
CA PHE A 296 -20.26 18.85 -7.87
C PHE A 296 -21.10 17.60 -7.62
N PRO A 297 -21.43 16.83 -8.67
CA PRO A 297 -22.20 15.62 -8.52
C PRO A 297 -21.41 14.55 -7.75
N ILE A 298 -22.07 13.93 -6.79
CA ILE A 298 -21.48 12.86 -5.97
C ILE A 298 -22.00 11.53 -6.45
N HIS A 299 -21.15 10.69 -6.98
CA HIS A 299 -21.49 9.36 -7.50
C HIS A 299 -21.05 8.25 -6.54
N VAL A 300 -21.71 8.15 -5.39
CA VAL A 300 -21.36 7.24 -4.29
C VAL A 300 -21.14 5.79 -4.77
N GLN A 301 -22.01 5.29 -5.64
CA GLN A 301 -21.96 3.90 -6.12
C GLN A 301 -20.68 3.56 -6.91
N GLN A 302 -19.99 4.55 -7.45
CA GLN A 302 -18.74 4.29 -8.19
C GLN A 302 -17.55 3.93 -7.31
N VAL A 303 -17.61 4.29 -6.02
CA VAL A 303 -16.54 4.07 -5.06
C VAL A 303 -16.85 2.97 -4.04
N ILE A 304 -18.11 2.47 -3.99
CA ILE A 304 -18.52 1.41 -3.08
C ILE A 304 -18.29 0.04 -3.72
N ASN A 305 -17.47 -0.77 -3.07
CA ASN A 305 -17.28 -2.19 -3.40
C ASN A 305 -16.59 -2.91 -2.24
N GLY A 306 -17.36 -3.36 -1.25
CA GLY A 306 -16.82 -4.04 -0.07
C GLY A 306 -16.05 -5.33 -0.39
N SER A 307 -16.37 -6.00 -1.49
CA SER A 307 -15.62 -7.21 -1.90
C SER A 307 -14.16 -6.92 -2.29
N LYS A 308 -13.82 -5.65 -2.57
CA LYS A 308 -12.46 -5.18 -2.89
C LYS A 308 -11.81 -4.43 -1.73
N VAL A 309 -12.43 -4.44 -0.58
CA VAL A 309 -11.85 -3.96 0.67
C VAL A 309 -11.34 -5.16 1.45
N THR A 310 -10.06 -5.18 1.75
CA THR A 310 -9.41 -6.25 2.52
C THR A 310 -9.39 -5.88 4.01
N ASP A 311 -8.27 -5.39 4.50
CA ASP A 311 -8.09 -5.00 5.90
C ASP A 311 -8.57 -3.56 6.14
N HIS A 312 -8.39 -2.67 5.16
CA HIS A 312 -8.73 -1.25 5.23
C HIS A 312 -9.31 -0.75 3.90
N HIS A 313 -10.27 0.16 3.98
CA HIS A 313 -10.84 0.85 2.82
C HIS A 313 -9.88 1.93 2.27
N ALA A 314 -10.23 2.53 1.15
CA ALA A 314 -9.49 3.61 0.51
C ALA A 314 -9.25 4.81 1.43
N LEU A 315 -8.22 5.60 1.12
CA LEU A 315 -7.91 6.83 1.84
C LEU A 315 -8.99 7.89 1.63
N LEU A 316 -9.45 8.43 2.74
CA LEU A 316 -10.42 9.53 2.77
C LEU A 316 -10.01 10.56 3.84
N PRO A 317 -10.41 11.83 3.67
CA PRO A 317 -10.53 12.75 4.81
C PRO A 317 -11.53 12.21 5.83
N THR A 318 -11.43 12.66 7.07
CA THR A 318 -12.40 12.33 8.13
C THR A 318 -13.28 13.53 8.44
N LYS A 319 -14.38 13.32 9.16
CA LYS A 319 -15.26 14.39 9.66
C LYS A 319 -14.52 15.40 10.57
N SER A 320 -13.43 14.97 11.21
CA SER A 320 -12.61 15.86 12.05
C SER A 320 -11.94 16.98 11.25
N MET A 321 -11.76 16.82 9.94
CA MET A 321 -11.19 17.84 9.06
C MET A 321 -12.01 19.14 9.08
N ALA A 322 -13.34 19.06 9.17
CA ALA A 322 -14.23 20.23 9.16
C ALA A 322 -13.98 21.20 10.34
N ASN A 323 -13.48 20.67 11.47
CA ASN A 323 -13.26 21.43 12.69
C ASN A 323 -11.77 21.62 13.04
N ALA A 324 -10.87 21.20 12.15
CA ALA A 324 -9.42 21.26 12.39
C ALA A 324 -8.86 22.62 11.95
N ASP A 325 -7.84 23.09 12.65
CA ASP A 325 -7.01 24.22 12.19
C ASP A 325 -6.06 23.74 11.09
N LEU A 326 -6.55 23.76 9.86
CA LEU A 326 -5.81 23.31 8.69
C LEU A 326 -4.66 24.27 8.34
N ALA A 327 -4.73 25.52 8.77
CA ALA A 327 -3.67 26.50 8.54
C ALA A 327 -2.42 26.23 9.39
N ALA A 328 -2.57 25.55 10.51
CA ALA A 328 -1.46 25.14 11.37
C ALA A 328 -0.71 23.89 10.88
N LEU A 329 -1.18 23.24 9.81
CA LEU A 329 -0.53 22.04 9.28
C LEU A 329 0.80 22.40 8.60
N PRO A 330 1.87 21.59 8.81
CA PRO A 330 3.07 21.67 7.99
C PRO A 330 2.74 21.56 6.50
N ALA A 331 3.46 22.30 5.65
CA ALA A 331 3.18 22.36 4.22
C ALA A 331 3.15 20.97 3.53
N GLY A 332 4.01 20.03 3.95
CA GLY A 332 4.02 18.67 3.41
C GLY A 332 2.73 17.89 3.74
N GLU A 333 2.27 17.99 4.98
CA GLU A 333 1.01 17.37 5.42
C GLU A 333 -0.19 17.99 4.72
N TRP A 334 -0.24 19.32 4.64
CA TRP A 334 -1.29 20.03 3.93
C TRP A 334 -1.39 19.60 2.47
N ASN A 335 -0.27 19.48 1.78
CA ASN A 335 -0.23 19.07 0.38
C ASN A 335 -0.73 17.62 0.20
N VAL A 336 -0.36 16.70 1.09
CA VAL A 336 -0.85 15.32 1.05
C VAL A 336 -2.34 15.26 1.36
N LEU A 337 -2.83 16.01 2.35
CA LEU A 337 -4.26 16.11 2.67
C LEU A 337 -5.06 16.62 1.47
N ARG A 338 -4.57 17.67 0.79
CA ARG A 338 -5.21 18.19 -0.43
C ARG A 338 -5.28 17.18 -1.56
N LEU A 339 -4.23 16.38 -1.77
CA LEU A 339 -4.27 15.31 -2.77
C LEU A 339 -5.37 14.29 -2.47
N ILE A 340 -5.47 13.86 -1.20
CA ILE A 340 -6.49 12.89 -0.78
C ILE A 340 -7.89 13.49 -0.93
N ALA A 341 -8.08 14.72 -0.51
CA ALA A 341 -9.37 15.38 -0.52
C ALA A 341 -9.86 15.77 -1.93
N ALA A 342 -8.95 16.03 -2.85
CA ALA A 342 -9.27 16.38 -4.25
C ALA A 342 -9.54 15.15 -5.15
N ARG A 343 -9.36 13.92 -4.61
CA ARG A 343 -9.52 12.67 -5.35
C ARG A 343 -10.92 12.12 -5.23
#